data_987dc2c20c42506acf58f9d1952f2222
#
_entry.id   987dc2c20c42506acf58f9d1952f2222
#
_cell.length_a   1.000
_cell.length_b   1.000
_cell.length_c   1.000
_cell.angle_alpha   90.00
_cell.angle_beta   90.00
_cell.angle_gamma   90.00
#
_symmetry.space_group_name_H-M   'P 1'
#
loop_
_entity.id
_entity.type
_entity.pdbx_description
1 polymer ?
#
loop_
_entity_poly.entity_id
_entity_poly.type
_entity_poly.pdbx_seq_one_letter_code
_entity_poly.pdbx_strand_id
1 'polypeptide(L)'
;MTWDIRPGQEQTYFEFAMQTFAPALTKMGWQPTEAWYTLYGDGPQIMTAGITDSVDKMREILDSAEWGDLKNQLLEYVTNFEYKVVPATGRFQI
;
A
#
# COMPACT_ATOMS: atom_id res chain seq x y z
N MET A 1 -2.30 4.78 1.39
CA MET A 1 -1.58 4.68 0.11
C MET A 1 -2.56 4.80 -1.03
N THR A 2 -2.19 5.52 -2.05
CA THR A 2 -3.00 5.69 -3.26
C THR A 2 -2.15 5.53 -4.50
N TRP A 3 -2.74 5.05 -5.58
CA TRP A 3 -2.07 4.93 -6.88
C TRP A 3 -3.06 4.66 -8.00
N ASP A 4 -2.54 4.73 -9.22
CA ASP A 4 -3.26 4.35 -10.43
C ASP A 4 -2.59 3.13 -11.06
N ILE A 5 -3.38 2.24 -11.64
CA ILE A 5 -2.86 1.05 -12.31
C ILE A 5 -2.42 1.45 -13.72
N ARG A 6 -1.23 1.03 -14.14
CA ARG A 6 -0.77 1.28 -15.50
C ARG A 6 -1.69 0.60 -16.51
N PRO A 7 -2.07 1.29 -17.60
CA PRO A 7 -2.92 0.67 -18.62
C PRO A 7 -2.32 -0.64 -19.14
N GLY A 8 -3.15 -1.66 -19.22
CA GLY A 8 -2.73 -2.98 -19.67
C GLY A 8 -2.12 -3.87 -18.61
N GLN A 9 -1.94 -3.36 -17.38
CA GLN A 9 -1.31 -4.11 -16.29
C GLN A 9 -2.30 -4.55 -15.21
N GLU A 10 -3.59 -4.39 -15.45
CA GLU A 10 -4.61 -4.60 -14.43
C GLU A 10 -4.56 -6.01 -13.84
N GLN A 11 -4.51 -7.02 -14.68
CA GLN A 11 -4.49 -8.40 -14.21
C GLN A 11 -3.22 -8.74 -13.46
N THR A 12 -2.06 -8.38 -14.00
CA THR A 12 -0.77 -8.63 -13.33
C THR A 12 -0.66 -7.84 -12.03
N TYR A 13 -1.20 -6.63 -11.99
CA TYR A 13 -1.27 -5.84 -10.76
C TYR A 13 -2.06 -6.57 -9.67
N PHE A 14 -3.28 -7.03 -9.99
CA PHE A 14 -4.11 -7.70 -8.98
C PHE A 14 -3.47 -9.00 -8.49
N GLU A 15 -2.85 -9.77 -9.37
CA GLU A 15 -2.11 -10.96 -8.96
C GLU A 15 -0.97 -10.61 -8.01
N PHE A 16 -0.17 -9.60 -8.34
CA PHE A 16 0.91 -9.13 -7.48
C PHE A 16 0.38 -8.65 -6.13
N ALA A 17 -0.67 -7.82 -6.14
CA ALA A 17 -1.23 -7.26 -4.92
C ALA A 17 -1.73 -8.34 -3.96
N MET A 18 -2.43 -9.34 -4.48
CA MET A 18 -3.02 -10.39 -3.67
C MET A 18 -2.03 -11.46 -3.24
N GLN A 19 -1.05 -11.78 -4.08
CA GLN A 19 -0.14 -12.90 -3.83
C GLN A 19 1.17 -12.46 -3.17
N THR A 20 1.58 -11.23 -3.35
CA THR A 20 2.89 -10.75 -2.89
C THR A 20 2.80 -9.53 -1.99
N PHE A 21 2.15 -8.46 -2.45
CA PHE A 21 2.19 -7.16 -1.77
C PHE A 21 1.46 -7.21 -0.42
N ALA A 22 0.20 -7.60 -0.41
CA ALA A 22 -0.60 -7.62 0.82
C ALA A 22 -0.04 -8.63 1.85
N PRO A 23 0.30 -9.88 1.46
CA PRO A 23 0.89 -10.81 2.42
C PRO A 23 2.21 -10.33 3.00
N ALA A 24 3.07 -9.69 2.20
CA ALA A 24 4.35 -9.18 2.68
C ALA A 24 4.16 -8.06 3.71
N LEU A 25 3.25 -7.13 3.46
CA LEU A 25 2.95 -6.06 4.41
C LEU A 25 2.39 -6.61 5.72
N THR A 26 1.51 -7.61 5.63
CA THR A 26 0.95 -8.25 6.81
C THR A 26 2.04 -8.90 7.65
N LYS A 27 3.00 -9.54 7.02
CA LYS A 27 4.15 -10.14 7.73
C LYS A 27 5.01 -9.08 8.41
N MET A 28 5.12 -7.89 7.83
CA MET A 28 5.88 -6.80 8.42
C MET A 28 5.16 -6.15 9.61
N GLY A 29 3.88 -6.45 9.82
CA GLY A 29 3.11 -5.89 10.92
C GLY A 29 2.11 -4.81 10.54
N TRP A 30 1.93 -4.57 9.23
CA TRP A 30 0.92 -3.65 8.73
C TRP A 30 -0.40 -4.41 8.57
N GLN A 31 -1.46 -3.87 9.17
CA GLN A 31 -2.78 -4.51 9.13
C GLN A 31 -3.71 -3.68 8.24
N PRO A 32 -4.22 -4.23 7.15
CA PRO A 32 -5.14 -3.50 6.29
C PRO A 32 -6.45 -3.20 6.99
N THR A 33 -6.96 -1.98 6.80
CA THR A 33 -8.24 -1.55 7.36
C THR A 33 -9.25 -1.22 6.27
N GLU A 34 -8.80 -0.67 5.15
CA GLU A 34 -9.67 -0.24 4.06
C GLU A 34 -8.97 -0.44 2.72
N ALA A 35 -9.77 -0.74 1.70
CA ALA A 35 -9.30 -0.76 0.32
C ALA A 35 -10.45 -0.34 -0.58
N TRP A 36 -10.16 0.56 -1.53
CA TRP A 36 -11.16 1.13 -2.44
C TRP A 36 -10.65 1.05 -3.86
N TYR A 37 -11.56 0.75 -4.78
CA TYR A 37 -11.29 0.80 -6.22
C TYR A 37 -12.27 1.78 -6.85
N THR A 38 -11.74 2.84 -7.47
CA THR A 38 -12.55 3.87 -8.11
C THR A 38 -12.64 3.58 -9.61
N LEU A 39 -13.85 3.27 -10.07
CA LEU A 39 -14.10 2.99 -11.48
C LEU A 39 -14.30 4.28 -12.28
N TYR A 40 -14.87 5.31 -11.66
CA TYR A 40 -15.18 6.59 -12.28
C TYR A 40 -14.80 7.73 -11.36
N GLY A 41 -14.40 8.88 -11.94
CA GLY A 41 -14.09 10.07 -11.18
C GLY A 41 -12.63 10.49 -11.33
N ASP A 42 -12.26 11.60 -10.69
CA ASP A 42 -10.94 12.22 -10.81
C ASP A 42 -9.95 11.79 -9.73
N GLY A 43 -10.32 10.89 -8.85
CA GLY A 43 -9.43 10.42 -7.80
C GLY A 43 -8.51 9.29 -8.24
N PRO A 44 -7.60 8.85 -7.37
CA PRO A 44 -6.77 7.68 -7.64
C PRO A 44 -7.64 6.43 -7.80
N GLN A 45 -7.20 5.51 -8.66
CA GLN A 45 -7.94 4.28 -8.90
C GLN A 45 -7.97 3.39 -7.67
N ILE A 46 -6.86 3.30 -6.95
CA ILE A 46 -6.74 2.45 -5.77
C ILE A 46 -6.41 3.33 -4.57
N MET A 47 -7.14 3.12 -3.50
CA MET A 47 -6.81 3.65 -2.19
C MET A 47 -6.81 2.50 -1.19
N THR A 48 -5.74 2.37 -0.42
CA THR A 48 -5.66 1.37 0.62
C THR A 48 -5.09 2.01 1.88
N ALA A 49 -5.60 1.59 3.02
CA ALA A 49 -5.14 2.05 4.31
C ALA A 49 -4.89 0.87 5.23
N GLY A 50 -3.99 1.06 6.16
CA GLY A 50 -3.70 0.06 7.17
C GLY A 50 -3.08 0.71 8.39
N ILE A 51 -2.93 -0.05 9.45
CA ILE A 51 -2.42 0.43 10.73
C ILE A 51 -1.29 -0.47 11.23
N THR A 52 -0.46 0.11 12.09
CA THR A 52 0.50 -0.63 12.90
C THR A 52 0.24 -0.32 14.38
N ASP A 53 0.82 -1.14 15.26
CA ASP A 53 0.60 -0.98 16.70
C ASP A 53 1.28 0.26 17.28
N SER A 54 2.32 0.77 16.61
CA SER A 54 3.07 1.93 17.10
C SER A 54 3.72 2.70 15.95
N VAL A 55 4.12 3.95 16.23
CA VAL A 55 4.87 4.75 15.28
C VAL A 55 6.25 4.14 15.00
N ASP A 56 6.86 3.52 15.99
CA ASP A 56 8.16 2.87 15.83
C ASP A 56 8.06 1.71 14.85
N LYS A 57 6.98 0.93 14.95
CA LYS A 57 6.73 -0.16 14.01
C LYS A 57 6.52 0.37 12.59
N MET A 58 5.77 1.46 12.43
CA MET A 58 5.56 2.09 11.14
C MET A 58 6.89 2.56 10.52
N ARG A 59 7.74 3.21 11.32
CA ARG A 59 9.06 3.66 10.86
C ARG A 59 9.94 2.49 10.47
N GLU A 60 9.93 1.43 11.27
CA GLU A 60 10.69 0.22 10.99
C GLU A 60 10.32 -0.37 9.63
N ILE A 61 9.02 -0.43 9.33
CA ILE A 61 8.54 -0.91 8.02
C ILE A 61 9.04 0.00 6.91
N LEU A 62 8.81 1.32 7.04
CA LEU A 62 9.13 2.28 5.98
C LEU A 62 10.63 2.40 5.72
N ASP A 63 11.46 2.15 6.73
CA ASP A 63 12.92 2.21 6.60
C ASP A 63 13.53 0.87 6.18
N SER A 64 12.74 -0.20 6.12
CA SER A 64 13.27 -1.53 5.80
C SER A 64 13.61 -1.66 4.31
N ALA A 65 14.64 -2.48 4.04
CA ALA A 65 14.99 -2.83 2.67
C ALA A 65 13.86 -3.63 2.00
N GLU A 66 13.15 -4.44 2.78
CA GLU A 66 12.01 -5.21 2.31
C GLU A 66 10.90 -4.32 1.75
N TRP A 67 10.58 -3.23 2.46
CA TRP A 67 9.61 -2.25 1.97
C TRP A 67 10.09 -1.57 0.69
N GLY A 68 11.36 -1.19 0.65
CA GLY A 68 11.94 -0.57 -0.54
C GLY A 68 11.83 -1.45 -1.76
N ASP A 69 12.17 -2.73 -1.63
CA ASP A 69 12.07 -3.71 -2.71
C ASP A 69 10.62 -3.94 -3.13
N LEU A 70 9.74 -4.08 -2.16
CA LEU A 70 8.31 -4.30 -2.40
C LEU A 70 7.68 -3.10 -3.12
N LYS A 71 8.02 -1.90 -2.69
CA LYS A 71 7.55 -0.66 -3.33
C LYS A 71 8.05 -0.58 -4.78
N ASN A 72 9.31 -0.90 -5.03
CA ASN A 72 9.86 -0.89 -6.38
C ASN A 72 9.15 -1.88 -7.29
N GLN A 73 8.79 -3.05 -6.79
CA GLN A 73 8.00 -4.02 -7.54
C GLN A 73 6.61 -3.46 -7.86
N LEU A 74 5.97 -2.82 -6.88
CA LEU A 74 4.65 -2.21 -7.08
C LEU A 74 4.72 -1.12 -8.17
N LEU A 75 5.77 -0.31 -8.17
CA LEU A 75 5.93 0.78 -9.14
C LEU A 75 6.05 0.29 -10.59
N GLU A 76 6.32 -0.98 -10.82
CA GLU A 76 6.30 -1.55 -12.17
C GLU A 76 4.87 -1.65 -12.72
N TYR A 77 3.87 -1.71 -11.85
CA TYR A 77 2.48 -1.90 -12.22
C TYR A 77 1.63 -0.64 -12.05
N VAL A 78 2.11 0.37 -11.33
CA VAL A 78 1.31 1.53 -10.95
C VAL A 78 2.02 2.84 -11.21
N THR A 79 1.23 3.92 -11.27
CA THR A 79 1.73 5.30 -11.38
C THR A 79 1.09 6.14 -10.27
N ASN A 80 1.64 7.32 -10.05
CA ASN A 80 1.09 8.29 -9.07
C ASN A 80 1.00 7.71 -7.66
N PHE A 81 1.98 6.92 -7.28
CA PHE A 81 2.04 6.34 -5.94
C PHE A 81 2.28 7.42 -4.90
N GLU A 82 1.40 7.46 -3.90
CA GLU A 82 1.52 8.38 -2.76
C GLU A 82 1.15 7.68 -1.48
N TYR A 83 1.75 8.09 -0.38
CA TYR A 83 1.34 7.64 0.94
C TYR A 83 1.59 8.74 1.97
N LYS A 84 0.86 8.67 3.07
CA LYS A 84 1.13 9.50 4.23
C LYS A 84 0.80 8.73 5.50
N VAL A 85 1.48 9.06 6.57
CA VAL A 85 1.27 8.47 7.88
C VAL A 85 0.49 9.46 8.73
N VAL A 86 -0.63 9.01 9.27
CA VAL A 86 -1.47 9.85 10.14
C VAL A 86 -1.74 9.11 11.45
N PRO A 87 -1.86 9.83 12.57
CA PRO A 87 -2.24 9.19 13.82
C PRO A 87 -3.69 8.70 13.76
N ALA A 88 -3.93 7.51 14.29
CA ALA A 88 -5.26 6.97 14.53
C ALA A 88 -5.40 6.73 16.02
N THR A 89 -6.61 6.51 16.52
CA THR A 89 -6.85 6.36 17.95
C THR A 89 -5.99 5.24 18.53
N GLY A 90 -4.93 5.62 19.27
CA GLY A 90 -3.96 4.69 19.87
C GLY A 90 -3.02 3.99 18.90
N ARG A 91 -3.04 4.33 17.61
CA ARG A 91 -2.26 3.68 16.55
C ARG A 91 -1.86 4.67 15.48
N PHE A 92 -1.05 4.21 14.50
CA PHE A 92 -0.67 4.99 13.33
C PHE A 92 -1.12 4.32 12.05
N GLN A 93 -1.57 5.13 11.09
CA GLN A 93 -2.16 4.68 9.84
C GLN A 93 -1.35 5.18 8.64
N ILE A 94 -1.31 4.35 7.61
CA ILE A 94 -0.67 4.70 6.35
C ILE A 94 -1.64 4.43 5.20
#